data_072dfb90b08c2e3997560a915d3f956d
#
_entry.id   072dfb90b08c2e3997560a915d3f956d
#
_cell.length_a   1.000
_cell.length_b   1.000
_cell.length_c   1.000
_cell.angle_alpha   90.00
_cell.angle_beta   90.00
_cell.angle_gamma   90.00
#
_symmetry.space_group_name_H-M   'P 1'
#
loop_
_entity.id
_entity.type
_entity.pdbx_description
1 polymer ?
#
loop_
_entity_poly.entity_id
_entity_poly.type
_entity_poly.pdbx_seq_one_letter_code
_entity_poly.pdbx_strand_id
1 'polypeptide(L)'
;REFDFDECPDFDWDNMLAYYPYASGTEAQRHAVANLSVCAGYACKMAYSRSESTAFLKDAAIGLRDFLGYDANMHRHIRALTPYDEWVKILVDELQAGRPVLYEGFNNKAGHAFLCDGYDGDGLFHFNWGWGGSSDGYYALSAMNPSTQGIGGSNGSYAFNQTMVCRIQPPVSTSTPQPNRLYISSLYARRPAPSYEYVSEGVVEAGRDESIGVGCYFNAETVAAFATTVCAGIYRDGVVVPLTVEREMAVPSNNDAQWFTAFLDLSSLDEGFYEVGLYYKGDDGLWSPMQAEQANASAFRLVIGTETVTMEKIHPDFRIALAEDFQPGILYTTGLKTWQLHITNPGAVRLEGWVGIRMQSEEAGVDTLFASLAYCEAGEDVTVNVLANLDGMAAVDYQLTPYYCNVNGIYAKPTVANSISLGESVTVKATRKPLVSVMTPSDGFKLNRRDGGVTVEVSQPSSKIPFVGRIYAEIFRKTATGEETTGVKVYSGLLELTKPSVTDVTLWASETVDLPLGDGYNIVFYFDDGYATAFSSGSLTVVDEGSSVEEVEWASEVTYRRSEAQVTLCVPQAGQVSIVSLSGMVVRNASLAAGIKTDISVKDLPSGLYFVRIGTGGRVQIKE
;
A
#
# COMPACT_ATOMS: atom_id res chain seq x y z
N ARG A 1 21.35 26.72 24.80
CA ARG A 1 21.84 28.00 24.25
C ARG A 1 20.91 28.31 23.08
N GLU A 2 20.26 29.45 23.15
CA GLU A 2 19.42 29.92 22.06
C GLU A 2 20.34 30.25 20.88
N PHE A 3 20.01 29.81 19.68
CA PHE A 3 20.77 30.08 18.47
C PHE A 3 20.33 31.44 17.92
N ASP A 4 21.29 32.36 17.75
CA ASP A 4 21.02 33.67 17.18
C ASP A 4 21.23 33.61 15.66
N PHE A 5 20.15 33.77 14.89
CA PHE A 5 20.22 33.77 13.43
C PHE A 5 20.90 35.00 12.86
N ASP A 6 21.00 36.11 13.60
CA ASP A 6 21.76 37.30 13.20
C ASP A 6 23.28 37.02 13.22
N GLU A 7 23.71 35.97 13.96
CA GLU A 7 25.10 35.47 13.94
C GLU A 7 25.34 34.41 12.85
N CYS A 8 24.33 34.05 12.05
CA CYS A 8 24.49 33.11 10.96
C CYS A 8 25.43 33.71 9.90
N PRO A 9 26.53 33.04 9.54
CA PRO A 9 27.45 33.56 8.53
C PRO A 9 26.79 33.55 7.16
N ASP A 10 27.21 34.43 6.26
CA ASP A 10 26.91 34.30 4.84
C ASP A 10 27.33 32.93 4.34
N PHE A 11 26.45 32.28 3.58
CA PHE A 11 26.73 30.95 3.07
C PHE A 11 27.75 30.98 1.92
N ASP A 12 28.83 30.26 2.10
CA ASP A 12 29.92 30.17 1.12
C ASP A 12 29.57 29.13 0.03
N TRP A 13 28.66 29.52 -0.86
CA TRP A 13 28.14 28.67 -1.94
C TRP A 13 29.24 28.19 -2.90
N ASP A 14 30.26 29.03 -3.16
CA ASP A 14 31.35 28.71 -4.09
C ASP A 14 32.25 27.58 -3.58
N ASN A 15 32.32 27.38 -2.29
CA ASN A 15 33.06 26.30 -1.66
C ASN A 15 32.20 25.05 -1.36
N MET A 16 30.89 25.05 -1.64
CA MET A 16 30.08 23.86 -1.45
C MET A 16 30.25 22.88 -2.61
N LEU A 17 30.54 21.61 -2.30
CA LEU A 17 30.55 20.55 -3.29
C LEU A 17 29.16 20.00 -3.50
N ALA A 18 28.85 19.55 -4.72
CA ALA A 18 27.61 18.86 -5.04
C ALA A 18 27.50 17.48 -4.36
N TYR A 19 28.67 16.90 -3.96
CA TYR A 19 28.73 15.59 -3.31
C TYR A 19 29.96 15.48 -2.41
N TYR A 20 29.79 14.90 -1.22
CA TYR A 20 30.81 14.72 -0.19
C TYR A 20 31.04 13.23 0.15
N PRO A 21 31.73 12.43 -0.68
CA PRO A 21 31.97 11.04 -0.35
C PRO A 21 32.95 10.92 0.84
N TYR A 22 32.54 10.20 1.89
CA TYR A 22 33.39 9.82 3.04
C TYR A 22 34.28 10.95 3.60
N ALA A 23 33.68 12.07 3.95
CA ALA A 23 34.38 13.25 4.49
C ALA A 23 35.45 13.87 3.54
N SER A 24 35.26 13.73 2.25
CA SER A 24 36.08 14.40 1.23
C SER A 24 35.93 15.92 1.25
N GLY A 25 36.73 16.57 0.45
CA GLY A 25 36.78 18.04 0.33
C GLY A 25 37.82 18.67 1.25
N THR A 26 38.17 19.92 0.95
CA THR A 26 39.03 20.76 1.78
C THR A 26 38.33 21.15 3.09
N GLU A 27 39.08 21.70 4.02
CA GLU A 27 38.52 22.23 5.28
C GLU A 27 37.46 23.32 5.00
N ALA A 28 37.75 24.25 4.07
CA ALA A 28 36.82 25.31 3.66
C ALA A 28 35.51 24.72 3.10
N GLN A 29 35.60 23.71 2.24
CA GLN A 29 34.41 23.06 1.66
C GLN A 29 33.57 22.34 2.71
N ARG A 30 34.18 21.64 3.66
CA ARG A 30 33.48 21.00 4.77
C ARG A 30 32.83 22.03 5.70
N HIS A 31 33.52 23.15 6.01
CA HIS A 31 32.96 24.23 6.80
C HIS A 31 31.75 24.91 6.11
N ALA A 32 31.83 25.14 4.80
CA ALA A 32 30.75 25.74 4.04
C ALA A 32 29.44 24.92 4.17
N VAL A 33 29.48 23.60 3.90
CA VAL A 33 28.29 22.75 4.01
C VAL A 33 27.85 22.52 5.47
N ALA A 34 28.78 22.49 6.42
CA ALA A 34 28.47 22.35 7.82
C ALA A 34 27.71 23.56 8.38
N ASN A 35 28.11 24.78 7.99
CA ASN A 35 27.42 26.00 8.35
C ASN A 35 25.99 26.04 7.83
N LEU A 36 25.77 25.71 6.55
CA LEU A 36 24.43 25.59 5.98
C LEU A 36 23.59 24.57 6.74
N SER A 37 24.16 23.38 7.00
CA SER A 37 23.44 22.29 7.69
C SER A 37 23.05 22.68 9.12
N VAL A 38 23.93 23.38 9.85
CA VAL A 38 23.64 23.86 11.22
C VAL A 38 22.54 24.91 11.20
N CYS A 39 22.64 25.92 10.35
CA CYS A 39 21.64 26.98 10.25
C CYS A 39 20.28 26.41 9.84
N ALA A 40 20.22 25.50 8.82
CA ALA A 40 19.00 24.82 8.40
C ALA A 40 18.39 23.98 9.53
N GLY A 41 19.23 23.24 10.28
CA GLY A 41 18.77 22.45 11.42
C GLY A 41 18.15 23.29 12.54
N TYR A 42 18.77 24.42 12.89
CA TYR A 42 18.18 25.34 13.87
C TYR A 42 16.93 26.04 13.33
N ALA A 43 16.91 26.42 12.05
CA ALA A 43 15.75 27.04 11.41
C ALA A 43 14.51 26.13 11.48
N CYS A 44 14.68 24.82 11.26
CA CYS A 44 13.59 23.84 11.33
C CYS A 44 13.38 23.25 12.73
N LYS A 45 14.02 23.81 13.77
CA LYS A 45 13.94 23.34 15.17
C LYS A 45 14.31 21.86 15.34
N MET A 46 15.33 21.40 14.64
CA MET A 46 15.78 20.01 14.66
C MET A 46 16.10 19.54 16.08
N ALA A 47 15.43 18.50 16.52
CA ALA A 47 15.72 17.80 17.77
C ALA A 47 16.84 16.77 17.52
N TYR A 48 18.08 17.18 17.76
CA TYR A 48 19.25 16.34 17.53
C TYR A 48 19.40 15.25 18.57
N SER A 49 19.65 14.01 18.13
CA SER A 49 19.99 12.88 19.00
C SER A 49 21.08 12.00 18.40
N ARG A 50 21.53 10.97 19.15
CA ARG A 50 22.56 10.04 18.68
C ARG A 50 22.04 8.99 17.71
N SER A 51 20.78 8.61 17.84
CA SER A 51 20.14 7.56 17.03
C SER A 51 19.46 8.14 15.79
N GLU A 52 18.75 9.25 15.97
CA GLU A 52 18.00 9.93 14.93
C GLU A 52 17.80 11.39 15.30
N SER A 53 17.61 12.23 14.29
CA SER A 53 17.27 13.64 14.49
C SER A 53 15.93 13.90 13.81
N THR A 54 15.04 14.66 14.46
CA THR A 54 13.67 14.86 14.00
C THR A 54 13.32 16.34 13.94
N ALA A 55 12.51 16.72 12.96
CA ALA A 55 11.84 18.02 12.86
C ALA A 55 10.47 17.81 12.24
N PHE A 56 9.55 18.73 12.46
CA PHE A 56 8.26 18.73 11.76
C PHE A 56 8.37 19.49 10.44
N LEU A 57 7.70 18.99 9.39
CA LEU A 57 7.69 19.63 8.09
C LEU A 57 7.21 21.10 8.16
N LYS A 58 6.24 21.39 9.02
CA LYS A 58 5.76 22.75 9.28
C LYS A 58 6.85 23.68 9.85
N ASP A 59 7.70 23.17 10.76
CA ASP A 59 8.79 23.96 11.31
C ASP A 59 9.87 24.21 10.26
N ALA A 60 10.11 23.25 9.35
CA ALA A 60 10.98 23.44 8.20
C ALA A 60 10.45 24.56 7.26
N ALA A 61 9.14 24.56 6.96
CA ALA A 61 8.51 25.60 6.14
C ALA A 61 8.61 27.00 6.81
N ILE A 62 8.36 27.07 8.11
CA ILE A 62 8.53 28.32 8.89
C ILE A 62 10.00 28.77 8.87
N GLY A 63 10.93 27.83 9.04
CA GLY A 63 12.37 28.09 8.99
C GLY A 63 12.86 28.63 7.67
N LEU A 64 12.37 28.06 6.57
CA LEU A 64 12.65 28.55 5.20
C LEU A 64 12.18 30.01 5.03
N ARG A 65 10.98 30.35 5.52
CA ARG A 65 10.41 31.69 5.43
C ARG A 65 11.11 32.68 6.32
N ASP A 66 11.20 32.39 7.64
CA ASP A 66 11.55 33.37 8.65
C ASP A 66 13.06 33.57 8.78
N PHE A 67 13.85 32.55 8.46
CA PHE A 67 15.31 32.59 8.67
C PHE A 67 16.13 32.45 7.40
N LEU A 68 15.60 31.81 6.35
CA LEU A 68 16.33 31.55 5.11
C LEU A 68 15.83 32.40 3.93
N GLY A 69 14.91 33.33 4.16
CA GLY A 69 14.49 34.37 3.23
C GLY A 69 13.68 33.87 2.01
N TYR A 70 13.00 32.73 2.14
CA TYR A 70 12.10 32.23 1.10
C TYR A 70 10.77 33.00 1.08
N ASP A 71 10.00 32.82 -0.01
CA ASP A 71 8.71 33.49 -0.21
C ASP A 71 7.74 33.22 0.96
N ALA A 72 7.13 34.28 1.48
CA ALA A 72 6.18 34.20 2.57
C ALA A 72 4.88 33.44 2.22
N ASN A 73 4.60 33.27 0.92
CA ASN A 73 3.41 32.61 0.42
C ASN A 73 3.61 31.09 0.14
N MET A 74 4.61 30.49 0.77
CA MET A 74 4.68 29.01 0.82
C MET A 74 3.39 28.47 1.44
N HIS A 75 2.95 27.30 0.93
CA HIS A 75 1.73 26.68 1.39
C HIS A 75 1.96 25.19 1.70
N ARG A 76 1.34 24.74 2.79
CA ARG A 76 1.34 23.35 3.18
C ARG A 76 0.02 22.71 2.75
N HIS A 77 0.09 21.60 2.08
CA HIS A 77 -1.06 20.78 1.72
C HIS A 77 -1.04 19.46 2.48
N ILE A 78 -2.20 19.03 2.95
CA ILE A 78 -2.41 17.76 3.64
C ILE A 78 -3.21 16.84 2.71
N ARG A 79 -2.66 15.67 2.41
CA ARG A 79 -3.29 14.70 1.49
C ARG A 79 -4.71 14.30 1.93
N ALA A 80 -4.93 14.20 3.24
CA ALA A 80 -6.24 13.88 3.81
C ALA A 80 -7.35 14.89 3.48
N LEU A 81 -6.99 16.11 3.12
CA LEU A 81 -7.91 17.23 2.83
C LEU A 81 -7.94 17.59 1.35
N THR A 82 -7.09 16.97 0.53
CA THR A 82 -6.92 17.30 -0.88
C THR A 82 -7.29 16.10 -1.74
N PRO A 83 -8.25 16.19 -2.67
CA PRO A 83 -8.55 15.15 -3.64
C PRO A 83 -7.33 14.70 -4.43
N TYR A 84 -7.27 13.43 -4.87
CA TYR A 84 -6.08 12.87 -5.52
C TYR A 84 -5.67 13.64 -6.76
N ASP A 85 -6.62 13.95 -7.63
CA ASP A 85 -6.34 14.69 -8.87
C ASP A 85 -5.82 16.10 -8.59
N GLU A 86 -6.35 16.78 -7.57
CA GLU A 86 -5.87 18.10 -7.14
C GLU A 86 -4.45 17.98 -6.56
N TRP A 87 -4.19 16.94 -5.77
CA TRP A 87 -2.87 16.67 -5.20
C TRP A 87 -1.81 16.46 -6.28
N VAL A 88 -2.10 15.58 -7.24
CA VAL A 88 -1.23 15.33 -8.40
C VAL A 88 -1.03 16.60 -9.20
N LYS A 89 -2.10 17.36 -9.46
CA LYS A 89 -2.02 18.63 -10.20
C LYS A 89 -1.10 19.63 -9.52
N ILE A 90 -1.20 19.81 -8.20
CA ILE A 90 -0.33 20.72 -7.46
C ILE A 90 1.13 20.31 -7.60
N LEU A 91 1.46 19.02 -7.44
CA LEU A 91 2.82 18.50 -7.62
C LEU A 91 3.36 18.78 -9.03
N VAL A 92 2.56 18.48 -10.06
CA VAL A 92 2.96 18.68 -11.46
C VAL A 92 3.16 20.17 -11.75
N ASP A 93 2.28 21.05 -11.28
CA ASP A 93 2.39 22.51 -11.45
C ASP A 93 3.69 23.05 -10.79
N GLU A 94 4.06 22.58 -9.62
CA GLU A 94 5.29 22.95 -8.93
C GLU A 94 6.54 22.51 -9.70
N LEU A 95 6.56 21.24 -10.11
CA LEU A 95 7.70 20.67 -10.85
C LEU A 95 7.86 21.32 -12.23
N GLN A 96 6.77 21.61 -12.94
CA GLN A 96 6.81 22.34 -14.21
C GLN A 96 7.31 23.78 -14.03
N ALA A 97 7.05 24.39 -12.89
CA ALA A 97 7.58 25.70 -12.54
C ALA A 97 9.05 25.67 -12.06
N GLY A 98 9.69 24.50 -12.07
CA GLY A 98 11.07 24.30 -11.61
C GLY A 98 11.25 24.41 -10.11
N ARG A 99 10.19 24.20 -9.33
CA ARG A 99 10.25 24.24 -7.87
C ARG A 99 10.18 22.82 -7.30
N PRO A 100 11.20 22.36 -6.56
CA PRO A 100 11.10 21.12 -5.81
C PRO A 100 10.10 21.27 -4.66
N VAL A 101 9.43 20.18 -4.33
CA VAL A 101 8.42 20.13 -3.26
C VAL A 101 9.02 19.41 -2.06
N LEU A 102 8.98 20.05 -0.89
CA LEU A 102 9.34 19.41 0.36
C LEU A 102 8.17 18.51 0.80
N TYR A 103 8.44 17.23 0.88
CA TYR A 103 7.44 16.19 1.05
C TYR A 103 7.66 15.41 2.34
N GLU A 104 6.58 14.91 2.92
CA GLU A 104 6.60 14.08 4.12
C GLU A 104 5.62 12.92 3.95
N GLY A 105 6.04 11.75 4.39
CA GLY A 105 5.20 10.57 4.46
C GLY A 105 5.52 9.73 5.68
N PHE A 106 4.60 8.85 6.06
CA PHE A 106 4.70 8.02 7.24
C PHE A 106 4.48 6.55 6.89
N ASN A 107 5.04 5.70 7.72
CA ASN A 107 4.65 4.30 7.84
C ASN A 107 4.29 4.00 9.31
N ASN A 108 4.04 2.74 9.66
CA ASN A 108 3.65 2.36 11.01
C ASN A 108 4.77 2.45 12.08
N LYS A 109 5.98 2.89 11.69
CA LYS A 109 7.16 2.95 12.56
C LYS A 109 7.76 4.34 12.64
N ALA A 110 7.81 5.05 11.51
CA ALA A 110 8.47 6.35 11.39
C ALA A 110 7.81 7.25 10.34
N GLY A 111 8.01 8.57 10.47
CA GLY A 111 7.85 9.54 9.42
C GLY A 111 9.19 9.89 8.81
N HIS A 112 9.19 10.33 7.56
CA HIS A 112 10.38 10.83 6.87
C HIS A 112 10.03 12.02 6.01
N ALA A 113 10.93 13.00 5.96
CA ALA A 113 10.84 14.16 5.06
C ALA A 113 11.86 14.02 3.94
N PHE A 114 11.45 14.27 2.72
CA PHE A 114 12.24 14.10 1.50
C PHE A 114 11.81 15.11 0.42
N LEU A 115 12.46 15.12 -0.72
CA LEU A 115 12.12 16.04 -1.82
C LEU A 115 11.45 15.28 -2.96
N CYS A 116 10.38 15.87 -3.52
CA CYS A 116 9.85 15.52 -4.81
C CYS A 116 10.39 16.52 -5.83
N ASP A 117 11.18 16.06 -6.81
CA ASP A 117 11.92 16.92 -7.75
C ASP A 117 11.76 16.50 -9.22
N GLY A 118 10.91 15.52 -9.54
CA GLY A 118 10.66 15.10 -10.91
C GLY A 118 9.31 14.39 -11.10
N TYR A 119 8.88 14.30 -12.35
CA TYR A 119 7.67 13.61 -12.78
C TYR A 119 7.92 12.98 -14.17
N ASP A 120 7.57 11.71 -14.35
CA ASP A 120 7.81 10.96 -15.59
C ASP A 120 6.77 11.21 -16.71
N GLY A 121 5.63 11.79 -16.35
CA GLY A 121 4.49 12.00 -17.25
C GLY A 121 3.42 10.92 -17.17
N ASP A 122 3.72 9.75 -16.57
CA ASP A 122 2.85 8.58 -16.53
C ASP A 122 2.39 8.18 -15.09
N GLY A 123 2.54 9.12 -14.13
CA GLY A 123 2.03 8.94 -12.76
C GLY A 123 3.09 8.58 -11.73
N LEU A 124 4.37 8.51 -12.10
CA LEU A 124 5.45 8.29 -11.17
C LEU A 124 6.20 9.60 -10.90
N PHE A 125 6.48 9.85 -9.63
CA PHE A 125 7.20 11.03 -9.16
C PHE A 125 8.60 10.64 -8.70
N HIS A 126 9.60 11.45 -9.06
CA HIS A 126 10.96 11.27 -8.60
C HIS A 126 11.12 11.82 -7.19
N PHE A 127 11.64 10.99 -6.30
CA PHE A 127 11.94 11.37 -4.92
C PHE A 127 13.43 11.25 -4.63
N ASN A 128 13.96 12.31 -4.01
CA ASN A 128 15.27 12.33 -3.38
C ASN A 128 15.06 12.14 -1.87
N TRP A 129 15.45 10.98 -1.38
CA TRP A 129 15.23 10.58 0.01
C TRP A 129 16.17 11.25 1.02
N GLY A 130 17.16 12.00 0.56
CA GLY A 130 18.17 12.61 1.43
C GLY A 130 19.19 11.61 1.99
N TRP A 131 19.30 10.42 1.41
CA TRP A 131 20.21 9.34 1.85
C TRP A 131 21.43 9.19 0.93
N GLY A 132 21.94 10.31 0.43
CA GLY A 132 23.13 10.33 -0.44
C GLY A 132 22.93 9.64 -1.78
N GLY A 133 21.72 9.69 -2.34
CA GLY A 133 21.33 9.05 -3.59
C GLY A 133 20.83 7.62 -3.45
N SER A 134 20.85 7.06 -2.24
CA SER A 134 20.35 5.71 -2.01
C SER A 134 18.82 5.67 -2.13
N SER A 135 18.32 4.78 -3.00
CA SER A 135 16.91 4.61 -3.33
C SER A 135 16.24 5.82 -4.00
N ASP A 136 16.98 6.86 -4.39
CA ASP A 136 16.41 7.93 -5.21
C ASP A 136 15.87 7.32 -6.51
N GLY A 137 14.70 7.77 -6.94
CA GLY A 137 14.02 7.20 -8.10
C GLY A 137 12.56 7.56 -8.21
N TYR A 138 11.86 6.89 -9.12
CA TYR A 138 10.47 7.13 -9.44
C TYR A 138 9.55 6.18 -8.68
N TYR A 139 8.52 6.75 -8.02
CA TYR A 139 7.55 6.03 -7.20
C TYR A 139 6.13 6.51 -7.47
N ALA A 140 5.17 5.60 -7.38
CA ALA A 140 3.77 5.98 -7.27
C ALA A 140 3.49 6.56 -5.87
N LEU A 141 2.63 7.57 -5.76
CA LEU A 141 2.28 8.20 -4.47
C LEU A 141 1.61 7.24 -3.48
N SER A 142 1.00 6.16 -3.96
CA SER A 142 0.42 5.09 -3.15
C SER A 142 1.42 3.99 -2.75
N ALA A 143 2.63 3.99 -3.32
CA ALA A 143 3.62 2.92 -3.17
C ALA A 143 5.05 3.46 -3.01
N MET A 144 5.25 4.46 -2.16
CA MET A 144 6.56 5.04 -1.85
C MET A 144 7.37 4.13 -0.91
N ASN A 145 7.91 3.04 -1.46
CA ASN A 145 8.58 1.98 -0.71
C ASN A 145 10.05 1.83 -1.15
N PRO A 146 10.98 2.65 -0.62
CA PRO A 146 12.38 2.58 -0.96
C PRO A 146 12.99 1.24 -0.53
N SER A 147 13.77 0.61 -1.42
CA SER A 147 14.37 -0.71 -1.20
C SER A 147 15.50 -0.70 -0.17
N THR A 148 16.19 0.44 -0.02
CA THR A 148 17.27 0.65 0.95
C THR A 148 16.98 1.90 1.75
N GLN A 149 17.12 1.82 3.06
CA GLN A 149 16.80 2.93 3.98
C GLN A 149 18.08 3.50 4.60
N GLY A 150 18.14 4.81 4.73
CA GLY A 150 19.21 5.51 5.42
C GLY A 150 18.88 5.82 6.88
N ILE A 151 19.66 6.72 7.48
CA ILE A 151 19.45 7.18 8.86
C ILE A 151 18.06 7.83 8.97
N GLY A 152 17.31 7.46 10.00
CA GLY A 152 15.94 7.93 10.24
C GLY A 152 14.88 7.17 9.42
N GLY A 153 15.28 6.30 8.50
CA GLY A 153 14.37 5.46 7.74
C GLY A 153 13.89 4.23 8.52
N SER A 154 12.76 3.67 8.13
CA SER A 154 12.27 2.37 8.62
C SER A 154 11.58 1.62 7.50
N ASN A 155 11.70 0.28 7.50
CA ASN A 155 11.07 -0.56 6.48
C ASN A 155 9.58 -0.32 6.37
N GLY A 156 9.09 -0.13 5.16
CA GLY A 156 7.69 0.12 4.83
C GLY A 156 7.50 1.28 3.84
N SER A 157 6.28 1.44 3.37
CA SER A 157 5.91 2.51 2.46
C SER A 157 5.65 3.81 3.20
N TYR A 158 6.18 4.92 2.72
CA TYR A 158 5.90 6.27 3.20
C TYR A 158 4.67 6.90 2.55
N ALA A 159 3.75 6.09 2.04
CA ALA A 159 2.55 6.55 1.35
C ALA A 159 1.43 7.05 2.28
N PHE A 160 1.61 7.00 3.60
CA PHE A 160 0.56 7.36 4.56
C PHE A 160 0.77 8.75 5.15
N ASN A 161 -0.32 9.40 5.56
CA ASN A 161 -0.33 10.75 6.16
C ASN A 161 0.54 11.76 5.40
N GLN A 162 0.44 11.74 4.09
CA GLN A 162 1.27 12.58 3.23
C GLN A 162 0.97 14.06 3.44
N THR A 163 2.03 14.85 3.51
CA THR A 163 1.99 16.31 3.57
C THR A 163 3.04 16.86 2.63
N MET A 164 2.79 17.98 1.98
CA MET A 164 3.78 18.66 1.14
C MET A 164 3.79 20.16 1.41
N VAL A 165 4.95 20.79 1.22
CA VAL A 165 5.13 22.23 1.19
C VAL A 165 5.51 22.65 -0.21
N CYS A 166 4.69 23.53 -0.77
CA CYS A 166 4.80 24.05 -2.13
C CYS A 166 5.22 25.52 -2.13
N ARG A 167 5.53 26.04 -3.32
CA ARG A 167 5.95 27.45 -3.54
C ARG A 167 7.25 27.79 -2.81
N ILE A 168 8.16 26.84 -2.72
CA ILE A 168 9.51 27.04 -2.20
C ILE A 168 10.33 27.75 -3.27
N GLN A 169 10.40 29.07 -3.17
CA GLN A 169 11.07 29.96 -4.15
C GLN A 169 11.60 31.22 -3.46
N PRO A 170 12.52 31.97 -4.08
CA PRO A 170 12.86 33.30 -3.63
C PRO A 170 11.63 34.21 -3.59
N PRO A 171 11.59 35.26 -2.74
CA PRO A 171 10.48 36.19 -2.67
C PRO A 171 10.17 36.82 -4.04
N VAL A 172 8.92 36.77 -4.46
CA VAL A 172 8.45 37.34 -5.73
C VAL A 172 7.32 38.32 -5.47
N SER A 173 7.43 39.55 -5.98
CA SER A 173 6.44 40.60 -5.76
C SER A 173 5.04 40.30 -6.30
N THR A 174 4.92 39.34 -7.22
CA THR A 174 3.65 38.85 -7.79
C THR A 174 3.10 37.62 -7.07
N SER A 175 3.80 37.12 -6.08
CA SER A 175 3.33 35.98 -5.27
C SER A 175 2.10 36.40 -4.47
N THR A 176 1.03 35.60 -4.55
CA THR A 176 -0.21 35.81 -3.80
C THR A 176 -0.39 34.72 -2.78
N PRO A 177 -0.88 35.03 -1.57
CA PRO A 177 -1.21 34.02 -0.59
C PRO A 177 -2.22 33.01 -1.13
N GLN A 178 -2.06 31.76 -0.76
CA GLN A 178 -3.12 30.76 -0.92
C GLN A 178 -4.19 30.97 0.17
N PRO A 179 -5.47 30.69 -0.11
CA PRO A 179 -6.50 30.76 0.91
C PRO A 179 -6.17 29.89 2.11
N ASN A 180 -6.33 30.43 3.31
CA ASN A 180 -6.20 29.68 4.54
C ASN A 180 -7.32 28.63 4.63
N ARG A 181 -6.98 27.37 4.89
CA ARG A 181 -7.96 26.29 5.12
C ARG A 181 -7.88 25.83 6.56
N LEU A 182 -9.05 25.79 7.24
CA LEU A 182 -9.18 25.18 8.56
C LEU A 182 -9.78 23.80 8.45
N TYR A 183 -9.28 22.88 9.26
CA TYR A 183 -9.77 21.51 9.30
C TYR A 183 -9.94 21.00 10.73
N ILE A 184 -11.00 20.17 10.90
CA ILE A 184 -11.36 19.58 12.17
C ILE A 184 -10.49 18.35 12.42
N SER A 185 -9.79 18.31 13.53
CA SER A 185 -9.08 17.12 14.02
C SER A 185 -9.93 16.28 14.99
N SER A 186 -10.85 16.90 15.69
CA SER A 186 -11.82 16.20 16.57
C SER A 186 -13.09 17.02 16.72
N LEU A 187 -14.25 16.34 16.65
CA LEU A 187 -15.58 16.93 16.74
C LEU A 187 -16.35 16.30 17.91
N TYR A 188 -17.11 17.08 18.66
CA TYR A 188 -17.86 16.62 19.83
C TYR A 188 -19.24 17.29 19.89
N ALA A 189 -20.26 16.52 20.21
CA ALA A 189 -21.51 17.06 20.72
C ALA A 189 -21.33 17.42 22.20
N ARG A 190 -22.07 18.41 22.69
CA ARG A 190 -22.03 18.85 24.09
C ARG A 190 -23.41 18.75 24.71
N ARG A 191 -23.53 18.01 25.82
CA ARG A 191 -24.76 17.88 26.58
C ARG A 191 -25.18 19.19 27.22
N PRO A 192 -26.50 19.42 27.44
CA PRO A 192 -26.98 20.57 28.19
C PRO A 192 -26.60 20.53 29.69
N ALA A 193 -26.98 21.56 30.39
CA ALA A 193 -26.87 21.59 31.86
C ALA A 193 -27.65 20.42 32.48
N PRO A 194 -27.26 19.90 33.65
CA PRO A 194 -26.07 20.28 34.43
C PRO A 194 -24.79 19.53 34.03
N SER A 195 -24.87 18.56 33.08
CA SER A 195 -23.75 17.69 32.73
C SER A 195 -22.63 18.44 32.01
N TYR A 196 -22.96 19.22 30.98
CA TYR A 196 -22.00 19.90 30.09
C TYR A 196 -20.94 18.97 29.46
N GLU A 197 -21.16 17.68 29.49
CA GLU A 197 -20.23 16.65 29.00
C GLU A 197 -20.06 16.74 27.48
N TYR A 198 -18.82 16.52 27.00
CA TYR A 198 -18.52 16.32 25.59
C TYR A 198 -18.66 14.85 25.22
N VAL A 199 -19.46 14.58 24.19
CA VAL A 199 -19.75 13.23 23.69
C VAL A 199 -19.05 13.10 22.33
N SER A 200 -18.10 12.19 22.28
CA SER A 200 -17.30 11.94 21.07
C SER A 200 -18.04 11.09 20.06
N GLU A 201 -18.94 10.19 20.50
CA GLU A 201 -19.69 9.29 19.62
C GLU A 201 -21.10 9.00 20.21
N GLY A 202 -22.05 8.72 19.30
CA GLY A 202 -23.43 8.43 19.64
C GLY A 202 -24.33 9.66 19.66
N VAL A 203 -25.59 9.44 20.02
CA VAL A 203 -26.66 10.46 20.02
C VAL A 203 -26.65 11.23 21.32
N VAL A 204 -26.67 12.55 21.23
CA VAL A 204 -26.99 13.44 22.35
C VAL A 204 -28.44 13.88 22.21
N GLU A 205 -29.23 13.64 23.26
CA GLU A 205 -30.63 14.05 23.35
C GLU A 205 -30.80 15.12 24.43
N ALA A 206 -31.64 16.09 24.16
CA ALA A 206 -31.97 17.19 25.06
C ALA A 206 -33.47 17.57 24.90
N GLY A 207 -34.02 18.23 25.89
CA GLY A 207 -35.35 18.86 25.75
C GLY A 207 -35.29 20.00 24.74
N ARG A 208 -36.42 20.32 24.11
CA ARG A 208 -36.54 21.39 23.10
C ARG A 208 -36.05 22.74 23.62
N ASP A 209 -36.26 23.02 24.89
CA ASP A 209 -35.86 24.25 25.57
C ASP A 209 -34.46 24.20 26.20
N GLU A 210 -33.78 23.06 26.07
CA GLU A 210 -32.43 22.87 26.61
C GLU A 210 -31.38 23.21 25.55
N SER A 211 -30.26 23.77 26.00
CA SER A 211 -29.16 24.15 25.10
C SER A 211 -28.25 22.96 24.81
N ILE A 212 -28.31 22.41 23.60
CA ILE A 212 -27.32 21.45 23.08
C ILE A 212 -26.18 22.24 22.43
N GLY A 213 -24.95 21.72 22.48
CA GLY A 213 -23.80 22.44 21.96
C GLY A 213 -22.82 21.58 21.17
N VAL A 214 -21.80 22.22 20.66
CA VAL A 214 -20.72 21.63 19.89
C VAL A 214 -19.37 22.00 20.47
N GLY A 215 -18.37 21.15 20.23
CA GLY A 215 -16.97 21.43 20.47
C GLY A 215 -16.10 20.81 19.40
N CYS A 216 -15.04 21.47 19.00
CA CYS A 216 -14.09 20.90 18.07
C CYS A 216 -12.65 21.35 18.36
N TYR A 217 -11.69 20.47 18.12
CA TYR A 217 -10.32 20.88 17.86
C TYR A 217 -10.15 21.04 16.36
N PHE A 218 -9.48 22.12 15.95
CA PHE A 218 -9.19 22.39 14.55
C PHE A 218 -7.77 22.93 14.37
N ASN A 219 -7.25 22.78 13.17
CA ASN A 219 -5.93 23.25 12.75
C ASN A 219 -6.03 23.97 11.40
N ALA A 220 -4.91 24.50 10.91
CA ALA A 220 -4.82 25.15 9.61
C ALA A 220 -3.75 24.49 8.73
N GLU A 221 -3.94 24.52 7.41
CA GLU A 221 -2.94 24.12 6.42
C GLU A 221 -1.84 25.20 6.20
N THR A 222 -2.06 26.41 6.66
CA THR A 222 -1.12 27.54 6.44
C THR A 222 0.18 27.38 7.22
N VAL A 223 1.24 28.02 6.74
CA VAL A 223 2.52 28.21 7.43
C VAL A 223 2.64 29.60 8.07
N ALA A 224 1.64 30.47 7.92
CA ALA A 224 1.58 31.80 8.52
C ALA A 224 0.49 31.88 9.61
N ALA A 225 0.73 32.69 10.63
CA ALA A 225 -0.33 33.03 11.60
C ALA A 225 -1.37 33.95 10.96
N PHE A 226 -2.64 33.75 11.28
CA PHE A 226 -3.74 34.59 10.81
C PHE A 226 -4.85 34.67 11.87
N ALA A 227 -5.78 35.60 11.67
CA ALA A 227 -6.99 35.69 12.46
C ALA A 227 -8.21 35.37 11.57
N THR A 228 -9.20 34.71 12.16
CA THR A 228 -10.45 34.38 11.47
C THR A 228 -11.62 34.40 12.45
N THR A 229 -12.83 34.45 11.94
CA THR A 229 -14.05 34.30 12.72
C THR A 229 -14.60 32.89 12.51
N VAL A 230 -15.01 32.23 13.59
CA VAL A 230 -15.52 30.84 13.59
C VAL A 230 -16.93 30.81 14.16
N CYS A 231 -17.80 29.95 13.58
CA CYS A 231 -19.11 29.63 14.15
C CYS A 231 -19.51 28.17 13.86
N ALA A 232 -20.50 27.67 14.62
CA ALA A 232 -21.28 26.52 14.16
C ALA A 232 -22.58 27.05 13.55
N GLY A 233 -23.04 26.40 12.47
CA GLY A 233 -24.20 26.88 11.73
C GLY A 233 -24.74 25.87 10.74
N ILE A 234 -25.78 26.28 10.01
CA ILE A 234 -26.35 25.50 8.91
C ILE A 234 -26.14 26.24 7.59
N TYR A 235 -26.08 25.47 6.49
CA TYR A 235 -26.09 26.03 5.14
C TYR A 235 -27.50 26.02 4.59
N ARG A 236 -28.09 27.20 4.31
CA ARG A 236 -29.42 27.35 3.82
C ARG A 236 -29.49 28.43 2.72
N ASP A 237 -30.15 28.15 1.61
CA ASP A 237 -30.37 29.09 0.50
C ASP A 237 -29.09 29.78 -0.02
N GLY A 238 -27.98 29.05 -0.06
CA GLY A 238 -26.71 29.55 -0.56
C GLY A 238 -25.88 30.33 0.46
N VAL A 239 -26.33 30.42 1.72
CA VAL A 239 -25.63 31.15 2.77
C VAL A 239 -25.48 30.33 4.06
N VAL A 240 -24.45 30.61 4.83
CA VAL A 240 -24.29 30.07 6.18
C VAL A 240 -25.12 30.91 7.16
N VAL A 241 -25.97 30.23 7.91
CA VAL A 241 -26.74 30.82 9.01
C VAL A 241 -26.08 30.37 10.31
N PRO A 242 -25.38 31.27 11.03
CA PRO A 242 -24.79 30.95 12.31
C PRO A 242 -25.85 30.57 13.35
N LEU A 243 -25.60 29.45 14.05
CA LEU A 243 -26.37 29.00 15.22
C LEU A 243 -25.64 29.24 16.53
N THR A 244 -24.46 29.81 16.48
CA THR A 244 -23.67 30.19 17.64
C THR A 244 -23.22 31.63 17.50
N VAL A 245 -22.76 32.23 18.61
CA VAL A 245 -22.06 33.50 18.53
C VAL A 245 -20.82 33.35 17.67
N GLU A 246 -20.62 34.28 16.75
CA GLU A 246 -19.40 34.38 15.94
C GLU A 246 -18.22 34.72 16.87
N ARG A 247 -17.14 33.97 16.76
CA ARG A 247 -15.99 34.11 17.63
C ARG A 247 -14.73 34.38 16.81
N GLU A 248 -14.07 35.52 17.10
CA GLU A 248 -12.75 35.78 16.55
C GLU A 248 -11.72 34.86 17.20
N MET A 249 -10.87 34.26 16.39
CA MET A 249 -9.83 33.33 16.79
C MET A 249 -8.51 33.66 16.09
N ALA A 250 -7.42 33.68 16.87
CA ALA A 250 -6.08 33.73 16.33
C ALA A 250 -5.61 32.28 16.05
N VAL A 251 -5.18 32.02 14.83
CA VAL A 251 -4.62 30.75 14.41
C VAL A 251 -3.10 30.89 14.30
N PRO A 252 -2.32 30.22 15.15
CA PRO A 252 -0.87 30.39 15.15
C PRO A 252 -0.21 29.63 13.98
N SER A 253 0.98 30.10 13.57
CA SER A 253 1.77 29.48 12.52
C SER A 253 2.33 28.09 12.91
N ASN A 254 2.49 27.83 14.21
CA ASN A 254 3.03 26.56 14.72
C ASN A 254 2.06 25.38 14.64
N ASN A 255 0.86 25.61 14.10
CA ASN A 255 -0.19 24.59 13.91
C ASN A 255 -0.63 23.90 15.22
N ASP A 256 -0.58 24.62 16.34
CA ASP A 256 -1.19 24.14 17.58
C ASP A 256 -2.70 24.09 17.40
N ALA A 257 -3.30 22.96 17.76
CA ALA A 257 -4.74 22.78 17.68
C ALA A 257 -5.48 23.84 18.48
N GLN A 258 -6.44 24.50 17.83
CA GLN A 258 -7.30 25.48 18.46
C GLN A 258 -8.59 24.79 18.91
N TRP A 259 -9.15 25.24 20.03
CA TRP A 259 -10.39 24.73 20.58
C TRP A 259 -11.53 25.73 20.42
N PHE A 260 -12.60 25.29 19.75
CA PHE A 260 -13.87 26.02 19.68
C PHE A 260 -14.96 25.24 20.40
N THR A 261 -15.78 25.93 21.18
CA THR A 261 -16.97 25.36 21.84
C THR A 261 -18.04 26.40 22.00
N ALA A 262 -19.29 26.02 21.74
CA ALA A 262 -20.46 26.88 21.89
C ALA A 262 -21.74 26.06 22.04
N PHE A 263 -22.78 26.68 22.62
CA PHE A 263 -24.14 26.18 22.57
C PHE A 263 -24.86 26.73 21.34
N LEU A 264 -25.73 25.92 20.76
CA LEU A 264 -26.52 26.28 19.58
C LEU A 264 -27.74 27.10 20.01
N ASP A 265 -28.01 28.18 19.30
CA ASP A 265 -29.30 28.89 19.34
C ASP A 265 -30.22 28.29 18.29
N LEU A 266 -31.21 27.53 18.74
CA LEU A 266 -32.18 26.82 17.90
C LEU A 266 -33.48 27.58 17.75
N SER A 267 -33.62 28.79 18.31
CA SER A 267 -34.85 29.57 18.38
C SER A 267 -35.43 29.94 17.01
N SER A 268 -34.57 30.03 16.00
CA SER A 268 -34.96 30.36 14.61
C SER A 268 -35.24 29.15 13.74
N LEU A 269 -35.19 27.92 14.28
CA LEU A 269 -35.37 26.69 13.54
C LEU A 269 -36.71 26.04 13.89
N ASP A 270 -37.45 25.67 12.84
CA ASP A 270 -38.65 24.85 12.94
C ASP A 270 -38.34 23.38 13.25
N GLU A 271 -39.39 22.57 13.47
CA GLU A 271 -39.23 21.11 13.53
C GLU A 271 -38.70 20.59 12.19
N GLY A 272 -37.71 19.66 12.24
CA GLY A 272 -37.09 19.12 11.03
C GLY A 272 -35.67 18.57 11.23
N PHE A 273 -35.04 18.34 10.10
CA PHE A 273 -33.68 17.79 10.00
C PHE A 273 -32.75 18.90 9.49
N TYR A 274 -31.59 19.03 10.16
CA TYR A 274 -30.58 20.01 9.81
C TYR A 274 -29.21 19.38 9.85
N GLU A 275 -28.33 19.87 8.98
CA GLU A 275 -26.89 19.57 9.06
C GLU A 275 -26.18 20.77 9.69
N VAL A 276 -25.56 20.55 10.85
CA VAL A 276 -24.81 21.56 11.58
C VAL A 276 -23.33 21.36 11.34
N GLY A 277 -22.71 22.27 10.60
CA GLY A 277 -21.27 22.30 10.33
C GLY A 277 -20.52 23.35 11.15
N LEU A 278 -19.20 23.29 11.12
CA LEU A 278 -18.28 24.31 11.60
C LEU A 278 -17.83 25.14 10.41
N TYR A 279 -17.83 26.44 10.56
CA TYR A 279 -17.50 27.40 9.50
C TYR A 279 -16.49 28.44 10.00
N TYR A 280 -15.70 28.95 9.07
CA TYR A 280 -14.77 30.07 9.32
C TYR A 280 -14.87 31.09 8.18
N LYS A 281 -14.52 32.35 8.48
CA LYS A 281 -14.44 33.39 7.45
C LYS A 281 -13.10 33.30 6.75
N GLY A 282 -13.14 33.07 5.43
CA GLY A 282 -11.96 33.14 4.57
C GLY A 282 -11.41 34.57 4.45
N ASP A 283 -10.28 34.72 3.76
CA ASP A 283 -9.65 36.04 3.52
C ASP A 283 -10.54 36.99 2.70
N ASP A 284 -11.51 36.45 1.98
CA ASP A 284 -12.55 37.18 1.25
C ASP A 284 -13.74 37.62 2.12
N GLY A 285 -13.73 37.26 3.41
CA GLY A 285 -14.79 37.54 4.36
C GLY A 285 -16.03 36.62 4.22
N LEU A 286 -16.00 35.64 3.31
CA LEU A 286 -17.07 34.67 3.13
C LEU A 286 -16.89 33.47 4.08
N TRP A 287 -18.03 32.85 4.43
CA TRP A 287 -18.02 31.64 5.22
C TRP A 287 -17.62 30.42 4.38
N SER A 288 -16.64 29.69 4.86
CA SER A 288 -16.17 28.41 4.32
C SER A 288 -16.35 27.29 5.33
N PRO A 289 -16.76 26.09 4.94
CA PRO A 289 -16.87 24.96 5.86
C PRO A 289 -15.48 24.47 6.28
N MET A 290 -15.33 24.11 7.56
CA MET A 290 -14.19 23.33 8.00
C MET A 290 -14.32 21.90 7.51
N GLN A 291 -13.32 21.41 6.82
CA GLN A 291 -13.25 20.00 6.41
C GLN A 291 -12.78 19.14 7.60
N ALA A 292 -12.91 17.83 7.48
CA ALA A 292 -12.34 16.89 8.42
C ALA A 292 -11.31 16.00 7.73
N GLU A 293 -10.30 15.58 8.49
CA GLU A 293 -9.34 14.60 7.98
C GLU A 293 -9.98 13.23 7.81
N GLN A 294 -9.71 12.59 6.67
CA GLN A 294 -10.03 11.20 6.37
C GLN A 294 -11.51 10.82 6.66
N ALA A 295 -11.72 9.79 7.49
CA ALA A 295 -13.05 9.29 7.87
C ALA A 295 -13.68 10.04 9.07
N ASN A 296 -13.09 11.14 9.52
CA ASN A 296 -13.63 11.91 10.64
C ASN A 296 -14.88 12.68 10.21
N ALA A 297 -15.84 12.80 11.14
CA ALA A 297 -17.02 13.61 10.92
C ALA A 297 -16.68 15.10 10.87
N SER A 298 -17.29 15.83 9.92
CA SER A 298 -17.15 17.29 9.77
C SER A 298 -18.42 18.05 10.18
N ALA A 299 -19.52 17.33 10.41
CA ALA A 299 -20.82 17.90 10.72
C ALA A 299 -21.66 17.01 11.65
N PHE A 300 -22.75 17.55 12.13
CA PHE A 300 -23.76 16.84 12.90
C PHE A 300 -25.10 16.83 12.17
N ARG A 301 -25.81 15.70 12.28
CA ARG A 301 -27.25 15.63 12.04
C ARG A 301 -27.96 16.12 13.29
N LEU A 302 -28.72 17.21 13.16
CA LEU A 302 -29.58 17.78 14.19
C LEU A 302 -31.04 17.47 13.79
N VAL A 303 -31.79 16.83 14.70
CA VAL A 303 -33.21 16.57 14.54
C VAL A 303 -33.95 17.35 15.61
N ILE A 304 -34.86 18.23 15.17
CA ILE A 304 -35.70 19.05 16.04
C ILE A 304 -37.10 18.50 16.01
N GLY A 305 -37.56 17.95 17.10
CA GLY A 305 -38.92 17.50 17.32
C GLY A 305 -39.74 18.49 18.14
N THR A 306 -40.97 18.13 18.45
CA THR A 306 -41.90 18.95 19.25
C THR A 306 -41.38 19.14 20.69
N GLU A 307 -40.87 18.08 21.33
CA GLU A 307 -40.47 18.11 22.73
C GLU A 307 -38.95 17.90 22.91
N THR A 308 -38.29 17.26 21.94
CA THR A 308 -36.88 16.88 22.06
C THR A 308 -36.07 17.33 20.86
N VAL A 309 -34.75 17.47 21.10
CA VAL A 309 -33.73 17.70 20.09
C VAL A 309 -32.69 16.59 20.20
N THR A 310 -32.34 15.99 19.09
CA THR A 310 -31.23 15.03 19.04
C THR A 310 -30.13 15.49 18.09
N MET A 311 -28.89 15.19 18.47
CA MET A 311 -27.72 15.51 17.67
C MET A 311 -26.72 14.36 17.64
N GLU A 312 -26.29 13.95 16.45
CA GLU A 312 -25.29 12.92 16.23
C GLU A 312 -24.33 13.33 15.11
N LYS A 313 -23.12 12.78 15.11
CA LYS A 313 -22.15 13.02 14.03
C LYS A 313 -22.61 12.42 12.72
N ILE A 314 -22.31 13.12 11.63
CA ILE A 314 -22.42 12.59 10.26
C ILE A 314 -21.04 12.05 9.89
N HIS A 315 -20.90 10.73 9.90
CA HIS A 315 -19.70 10.08 9.42
C HIS A 315 -19.73 9.97 7.90
N PRO A 316 -18.60 10.22 7.22
CA PRO A 316 -18.51 9.97 5.79
C PRO A 316 -18.63 8.48 5.49
N ASP A 317 -19.01 8.14 4.26
CA ASP A 317 -19.17 6.77 3.82
C ASP A 317 -17.79 6.08 3.68
N PHE A 318 -17.36 5.42 4.76
CA PHE A 318 -16.12 4.64 4.83
C PHE A 318 -16.46 3.15 4.79
N ARG A 319 -16.29 2.54 3.63
CA ARG A 319 -16.59 1.13 3.39
C ARG A 319 -15.48 0.48 2.58
N ILE A 320 -15.06 -0.67 3.02
CA ILE A 320 -14.13 -1.55 2.28
C ILE A 320 -14.85 -2.87 2.05
N ALA A 321 -14.64 -3.48 0.89
CA ALA A 321 -15.17 -4.78 0.53
C ALA A 321 -14.06 -5.67 -0.05
N LEU A 322 -14.30 -6.98 -0.12
CA LEU A 322 -13.47 -7.87 -0.93
C LEU A 322 -13.88 -7.72 -2.40
N ALA A 323 -12.91 -7.62 -3.29
CA ALA A 323 -13.12 -7.66 -4.74
C ALA A 323 -13.43 -9.08 -5.23
N GLU A 324 -12.96 -10.08 -4.48
CA GLU A 324 -13.19 -11.51 -4.73
C GLU A 324 -13.24 -12.29 -3.42
N ASP A 325 -13.78 -13.52 -3.46
CA ASP A 325 -13.87 -14.39 -2.28
C ASP A 325 -12.48 -14.72 -1.73
N PHE A 326 -12.32 -14.60 -0.41
CA PHE A 326 -11.08 -14.90 0.27
C PHE A 326 -10.71 -16.38 0.15
N GLN A 327 -9.52 -16.66 -0.38
CA GLN A 327 -8.95 -18.00 -0.54
C GLN A 327 -7.77 -18.18 0.43
N PRO A 328 -7.95 -18.81 1.58
CA PRO A 328 -6.91 -18.96 2.59
C PRO A 328 -5.75 -19.86 2.16
N GLY A 329 -5.98 -20.76 1.21
CA GLY A 329 -5.00 -21.76 0.83
C GLY A 329 -4.67 -22.76 1.94
N ILE A 330 -3.56 -23.47 1.79
CA ILE A 330 -3.07 -24.42 2.79
C ILE A 330 -2.56 -23.67 4.02
N LEU A 331 -2.85 -24.21 5.21
CA LEU A 331 -2.35 -23.70 6.49
C LEU A 331 -1.39 -24.72 7.11
N TYR A 332 -0.14 -24.31 7.34
CA TYR A 332 0.84 -25.15 8.03
C TYR A 332 0.96 -24.74 9.51
N THR A 333 1.41 -25.68 10.34
CA THR A 333 1.64 -25.44 11.76
C THR A 333 2.94 -24.68 12.05
N THR A 334 3.72 -24.34 11.01
CA THR A 334 5.00 -23.64 11.12
C THR A 334 5.27 -22.79 9.89
N GLY A 335 6.10 -21.78 10.04
CA GLY A 335 6.60 -20.93 8.97
C GLY A 335 5.81 -19.65 8.76
N LEU A 336 6.30 -18.85 7.81
CA LEU A 336 5.67 -17.59 7.43
C LEU A 336 4.62 -17.84 6.34
N LYS A 337 3.40 -17.42 6.59
CA LYS A 337 2.27 -17.43 5.64
C LYS A 337 2.00 -16.02 5.16
N THR A 338 1.82 -15.86 3.86
CA THR A 338 1.30 -14.63 3.27
C THR A 338 -0.08 -14.91 2.67
N TRP A 339 -1.09 -14.15 3.12
CA TRP A 339 -2.39 -14.11 2.45
C TRP A 339 -2.47 -12.86 1.59
N GLN A 340 -3.06 -13.01 0.42
CA GLN A 340 -3.39 -11.89 -0.46
C GLN A 340 -4.87 -11.57 -0.29
N LEU A 341 -5.18 -10.33 0.05
CA LEU A 341 -6.53 -9.80 0.09
C LEU A 341 -6.68 -8.81 -1.05
N HIS A 342 -7.54 -9.12 -2.00
CA HIS A 342 -7.97 -8.18 -3.02
C HIS A 342 -9.14 -7.40 -2.47
N ILE A 343 -8.93 -6.13 -2.16
CA ILE A 343 -9.96 -5.26 -1.59
C ILE A 343 -10.35 -4.18 -2.59
N THR A 344 -11.60 -3.76 -2.54
CA THR A 344 -12.14 -2.60 -3.23
C THR A 344 -12.65 -1.59 -2.23
N ASN A 345 -12.56 -0.31 -2.57
CA ASN A 345 -13.08 0.79 -1.77
C ASN A 345 -14.34 1.40 -2.42
N PRO A 346 -15.54 0.84 -2.18
CA PRO A 346 -16.79 1.41 -2.69
C PRO A 346 -17.29 2.62 -1.88
N GLY A 347 -16.57 3.02 -0.84
CA GLY A 347 -16.88 4.19 -0.02
C GLY A 347 -16.48 5.51 -0.69
N ALA A 348 -16.78 6.61 -0.03
CA ALA A 348 -16.42 7.96 -0.46
C ALA A 348 -15.09 8.45 0.12
N VAL A 349 -14.53 7.70 1.06
CA VAL A 349 -13.31 8.06 1.80
C VAL A 349 -12.20 7.07 1.49
N ARG A 350 -11.01 7.59 1.21
CA ARG A 350 -9.79 6.80 1.04
C ARG A 350 -9.50 5.94 2.28
N LEU A 351 -9.09 4.70 2.09
CA LEU A 351 -8.49 3.88 3.13
C LEU A 351 -7.01 4.28 3.30
N GLU A 352 -6.65 4.69 4.49
CA GLU A 352 -5.27 4.73 5.00
C GLU A 352 -5.24 4.02 6.35
N GLY A 353 -5.24 2.69 6.34
CA GLY A 353 -5.47 1.96 7.57
C GLY A 353 -5.09 0.49 7.48
N TRP A 354 -5.65 -0.30 8.37
CA TRP A 354 -5.29 -1.70 8.56
C TRP A 354 -6.33 -2.64 7.94
N VAL A 355 -5.82 -3.62 7.21
CA VAL A 355 -6.56 -4.76 6.67
C VAL A 355 -5.88 -6.03 7.13
N GLY A 356 -6.65 -7.10 7.40
CA GLY A 356 -6.03 -8.29 7.94
C GLY A 356 -6.89 -9.54 7.94
N ILE A 357 -6.36 -10.56 8.60
CA ILE A 357 -7.02 -11.84 8.85
C ILE A 357 -7.11 -12.05 10.36
N ARG A 358 -8.32 -12.26 10.86
CA ARG A 358 -8.56 -12.79 12.21
C ARG A 358 -8.53 -14.30 12.15
N MET A 359 -7.71 -14.91 12.97
CA MET A 359 -7.58 -16.36 13.07
C MET A 359 -8.04 -16.82 14.44
N GLN A 360 -9.03 -17.72 14.46
CA GLN A 360 -9.64 -18.22 15.69
C GLN A 360 -9.70 -19.75 15.72
N SER A 361 -9.48 -20.34 16.88
CA SER A 361 -9.71 -21.76 17.16
C SER A 361 -10.01 -21.93 18.65
N GLU A 362 -11.18 -22.45 18.97
CA GLU A 362 -11.54 -22.79 20.35
C GLU A 362 -10.69 -23.95 20.87
N GLU A 363 -10.43 -24.96 20.02
CA GLU A 363 -9.63 -26.14 20.37
C GLU A 363 -8.18 -25.77 20.71
N ALA A 364 -7.59 -24.81 19.97
CA ALA A 364 -6.24 -24.32 20.24
C ALA A 364 -6.19 -23.15 21.24
N GLY A 365 -7.33 -22.58 21.62
CA GLY A 365 -7.40 -21.38 22.47
C GLY A 365 -6.78 -20.14 21.78
N VAL A 366 -6.93 -20.02 20.45
CA VAL A 366 -6.34 -18.94 19.64
C VAL A 366 -7.41 -17.95 19.19
N ASP A 367 -7.14 -16.67 19.40
CA ASP A 367 -7.83 -15.53 18.78
C ASP A 367 -6.81 -14.45 18.48
N THR A 368 -6.35 -14.39 17.24
CA THR A 368 -5.22 -13.54 16.83
C THR A 368 -5.56 -12.75 15.57
N LEU A 369 -5.11 -11.50 15.53
CA LEU A 369 -5.22 -10.61 14.38
C LEU A 369 -3.87 -10.46 13.69
N PHE A 370 -3.81 -10.81 12.42
CA PHE A 370 -2.71 -10.50 11.52
C PHE A 370 -3.13 -9.35 10.63
N ALA A 371 -2.29 -8.34 10.46
CA ALA A 371 -2.66 -7.16 9.69
C ALA A 371 -1.48 -6.53 8.96
N SER A 372 -1.82 -5.85 7.87
CA SER A 372 -0.93 -4.99 7.10
C SER A 372 -1.60 -3.65 6.88
N LEU A 373 -0.77 -2.60 6.73
CA LEU A 373 -1.27 -1.31 6.29
C LEU A 373 -1.68 -1.39 4.82
N ALA A 374 -2.79 -0.76 4.51
CA ALA A 374 -3.33 -0.64 3.18
C ALA A 374 -3.63 0.83 2.86
N TYR A 375 -3.40 1.20 1.62
CA TYR A 375 -3.78 2.46 1.02
C TYR A 375 -4.64 2.16 -0.21
N CYS A 376 -5.86 2.70 -0.26
CA CYS A 376 -6.78 2.48 -1.36
C CYS A 376 -7.68 3.70 -1.53
N GLU A 377 -7.60 4.37 -2.66
CA GLU A 377 -8.46 5.52 -2.98
C GLU A 377 -9.92 5.10 -3.10
N ALA A 378 -10.82 6.07 -2.97
CA ALA A 378 -12.25 5.84 -3.22
C ALA A 378 -12.49 5.38 -4.66
N GLY A 379 -13.18 4.26 -4.84
CA GLY A 379 -13.47 3.67 -6.14
C GLY A 379 -12.34 2.82 -6.74
N GLU A 380 -11.23 2.64 -6.03
CA GLU A 380 -10.10 1.81 -6.49
C GLU A 380 -10.09 0.44 -5.84
N ASP A 381 -9.27 -0.44 -6.42
CA ASP A 381 -8.96 -1.79 -5.94
C ASP A 381 -7.47 -1.89 -5.61
N VAL A 382 -7.13 -2.67 -4.57
CA VAL A 382 -5.74 -2.93 -4.20
C VAL A 382 -5.56 -4.34 -3.66
N THR A 383 -4.38 -4.94 -3.91
CA THR A 383 -3.98 -6.20 -3.29
C THR A 383 -3.12 -5.93 -2.06
N VAL A 384 -3.55 -6.45 -0.92
CA VAL A 384 -2.85 -6.32 0.35
C VAL A 384 -2.27 -7.66 0.77
N ASN A 385 -0.95 -7.71 0.99
CA ASN A 385 -0.27 -8.89 1.52
C ASN A 385 -0.27 -8.87 3.05
N VAL A 386 -0.94 -9.83 3.67
CA VAL A 386 -1.00 -10.02 5.13
C VAL A 386 -0.05 -11.13 5.53
N LEU A 387 1.01 -10.78 6.24
CA LEU A 387 2.04 -11.71 6.70
C LEU A 387 1.74 -12.21 8.11
N ALA A 388 1.84 -13.52 8.31
CA ALA A 388 1.66 -14.18 9.60
C ALA A 388 2.83 -15.13 9.89
N ASN A 389 3.33 -15.11 11.12
CA ASN A 389 4.18 -16.18 11.63
C ASN A 389 3.30 -17.22 12.34
N LEU A 390 3.33 -18.46 11.86
CA LEU A 390 2.50 -19.57 12.32
C LEU A 390 3.30 -20.61 13.13
N ASP A 391 4.53 -20.31 13.52
CA ASP A 391 5.37 -21.22 14.28
C ASP A 391 4.71 -21.62 15.61
N GLY A 392 4.63 -22.92 15.83
CA GLY A 392 4.09 -23.51 17.04
C GLY A 392 2.57 -23.69 17.05
N MET A 393 1.88 -23.49 15.93
CA MET A 393 0.44 -23.74 15.83
C MET A 393 0.09 -25.22 16.01
N ALA A 394 -1.07 -25.51 16.61
CA ALA A 394 -1.63 -26.85 16.68
C ALA A 394 -2.22 -27.29 15.33
N ALA A 395 -2.23 -28.61 15.07
CA ALA A 395 -2.80 -29.18 13.85
C ALA A 395 -4.31 -29.43 13.99
N VAL A 396 -5.06 -28.35 14.18
CA VAL A 396 -6.51 -28.31 14.39
C VAL A 396 -7.20 -27.40 13.38
N ASP A 397 -8.51 -27.28 13.46
CA ASP A 397 -9.27 -26.37 12.60
C ASP A 397 -9.17 -24.92 13.11
N TYR A 398 -8.98 -23.99 12.17
CA TYR A 398 -8.98 -22.56 12.40
C TYR A 398 -10.01 -21.87 11.51
N GLN A 399 -10.71 -20.92 12.07
CA GLN A 399 -11.56 -19.99 11.33
C GLN A 399 -10.75 -18.77 10.96
N LEU A 400 -10.70 -18.44 9.68
CA LEU A 400 -10.00 -17.30 9.12
C LEU A 400 -11.03 -16.31 8.57
N THR A 401 -11.05 -15.11 9.13
CA THR A 401 -11.99 -14.05 8.76
C THR A 401 -11.21 -12.84 8.25
N PRO A 402 -11.33 -12.46 6.97
CA PRO A 402 -10.80 -11.18 6.49
C PRO A 402 -11.50 -10.02 7.18
N TYR A 403 -10.76 -8.95 7.50
CA TYR A 403 -11.31 -7.77 8.14
C TYR A 403 -10.57 -6.49 7.71
N TYR A 404 -11.21 -5.34 7.97
CA TYR A 404 -10.56 -4.03 7.98
C TYR A 404 -10.86 -3.32 9.29
N CYS A 405 -10.03 -2.34 9.68
CA CYS A 405 -10.33 -1.50 10.82
C CYS A 405 -11.31 -0.39 10.44
N ASN A 406 -12.38 -0.22 11.24
CA ASN A 406 -13.36 0.85 11.03
C ASN A 406 -12.84 2.25 11.42
N VAL A 407 -11.67 2.31 12.05
CA VAL A 407 -10.95 3.56 12.33
C VAL A 407 -9.87 3.73 11.27
N ASN A 408 -10.03 4.72 10.42
CA ASN A 408 -9.04 5.06 9.42
C ASN A 408 -7.85 5.74 10.10
N GLY A 409 -6.65 5.37 9.69
CA GLY A 409 -5.40 5.90 10.23
C GLY A 409 -4.40 4.82 10.64
N ILE A 410 -3.12 5.13 10.44
CA ILE A 410 -2.01 4.19 10.67
C ILE A 410 -1.74 3.91 12.16
N TYR A 411 -2.15 4.82 13.04
CA TYR A 411 -1.91 4.70 14.48
C TYR A 411 -3.01 3.91 15.21
N ALA A 412 -4.16 3.72 14.57
CA ALA A 412 -5.28 2.92 15.09
C ALA A 412 -4.99 1.42 14.90
N LYS A 413 -4.13 0.85 15.75
CA LYS A 413 -3.78 -0.58 15.66
C LYS A 413 -5.01 -1.48 15.71
N PRO A 414 -4.99 -2.62 14.99
CA PRO A 414 -6.07 -3.58 14.98
C PRO A 414 -6.39 -4.13 16.36
N THR A 415 -7.66 -4.13 16.69
CA THR A 415 -8.27 -4.79 17.85
C THR A 415 -9.55 -5.50 17.41
N VAL A 416 -10.04 -6.43 18.18
CA VAL A 416 -11.34 -7.08 17.87
C VAL A 416 -12.46 -6.05 17.82
N ALA A 417 -12.41 -5.02 18.68
CA ALA A 417 -13.46 -4.00 18.80
C ALA A 417 -13.53 -3.05 17.59
N ASN A 418 -12.41 -2.79 16.92
CA ASN A 418 -12.36 -1.90 15.76
C ASN A 418 -12.25 -2.66 14.42
N SER A 419 -12.35 -3.99 14.41
CA SER A 419 -12.31 -4.81 13.21
C SER A 419 -13.70 -5.11 12.69
N ILE A 420 -13.92 -4.84 11.40
CA ILE A 420 -15.16 -5.17 10.68
C ILE A 420 -14.85 -6.28 9.69
N SER A 421 -15.65 -7.37 9.73
CA SER A 421 -15.50 -8.48 8.78
C SER A 421 -15.72 -8.02 7.34
N LEU A 422 -14.86 -8.47 6.44
CA LEU A 422 -14.97 -8.27 5.00
C LEU A 422 -15.73 -9.40 4.29
N GLY A 423 -16.13 -10.44 5.01
CA GLY A 423 -16.85 -11.59 4.45
C GLY A 423 -17.07 -12.68 5.48
N GLU A 424 -17.48 -13.85 5.01
CA GLU A 424 -17.67 -15.01 5.88
C GLU A 424 -16.32 -15.60 6.31
N SER A 425 -16.32 -16.27 7.47
CA SER A 425 -15.15 -17.00 7.94
C SER A 425 -14.97 -18.29 7.15
N VAL A 426 -13.74 -18.60 6.79
CA VAL A 426 -13.37 -19.84 6.12
C VAL A 426 -12.66 -20.76 7.12
N THR A 427 -13.17 -21.98 7.30
CA THR A 427 -12.54 -22.97 8.17
C THR A 427 -11.45 -23.73 7.43
N VAL A 428 -10.23 -23.72 7.97
CA VAL A 428 -9.06 -24.41 7.40
C VAL A 428 -8.41 -25.26 8.49
N LYS A 429 -8.15 -26.51 8.17
CA LYS A 429 -7.38 -27.39 9.05
C LYS A 429 -5.88 -27.14 8.87
N ALA A 430 -5.22 -26.77 9.96
CA ALA A 430 -3.77 -26.66 9.93
C ALA A 430 -3.11 -28.03 9.86
N THR A 431 -2.11 -28.19 9.01
CA THR A 431 -1.40 -29.44 8.77
C THR A 431 0.11 -29.25 8.98
N ARG A 432 0.82 -30.35 9.16
CA ARG A 432 2.29 -30.28 9.23
C ARG A 432 2.88 -29.94 7.86
N LYS A 433 3.92 -29.10 7.87
CA LYS A 433 4.65 -28.77 6.64
C LYS A 433 5.19 -30.04 5.97
N PRO A 434 5.08 -30.19 4.64
CA PRO A 434 5.65 -31.34 3.93
C PRO A 434 7.16 -31.47 4.10
N LEU A 435 7.64 -32.70 4.06
CA LEU A 435 9.09 -33.01 4.12
C LEU A 435 9.68 -33.19 2.71
N VAL A 436 9.15 -32.46 1.73
CA VAL A 436 9.65 -32.49 0.35
C VAL A 436 10.97 -31.71 0.25
N SER A 437 11.91 -32.23 -0.52
CA SER A 437 13.16 -31.54 -0.85
C SER A 437 13.47 -31.66 -2.34
N VAL A 438 14.18 -30.69 -2.87
CA VAL A 438 14.76 -30.76 -4.22
C VAL A 438 16.22 -31.16 -4.07
N MET A 439 16.62 -32.22 -4.77
CA MET A 439 17.99 -32.69 -4.78
C MET A 439 18.84 -31.78 -5.68
N THR A 440 19.92 -31.23 -5.15
CA THR A 440 20.83 -30.38 -5.92
C THR A 440 21.77 -31.23 -6.75
N PRO A 441 21.78 -31.09 -8.09
CA PRO A 441 22.73 -31.80 -8.95
C PRO A 441 24.18 -31.38 -8.65
N SER A 442 25.14 -32.27 -8.87
CA SER A 442 26.58 -31.99 -8.60
C SER A 442 27.15 -30.87 -9.46
N ASP A 443 26.57 -30.63 -10.64
CA ASP A 443 26.93 -29.56 -11.58
C ASP A 443 25.95 -28.36 -11.55
N GLY A 444 25.06 -28.31 -10.54
CA GLY A 444 24.04 -27.28 -10.38
C GLY A 444 22.81 -27.51 -11.25
N PHE A 445 21.82 -26.64 -11.08
CA PHE A 445 20.61 -26.63 -11.87
C PHE A 445 20.85 -25.97 -13.24
N LYS A 446 20.07 -26.37 -14.25
CA LYS A 446 20.12 -25.78 -15.59
C LYS A 446 18.76 -25.24 -15.99
N LEU A 447 18.70 -23.96 -16.34
CA LEU A 447 17.53 -23.33 -16.95
C LEU A 447 17.77 -23.23 -18.45
N ASN A 448 16.96 -23.90 -19.23
CA ASN A 448 17.02 -23.73 -20.66
C ASN A 448 16.25 -22.46 -21.08
N ARG A 449 16.96 -21.49 -21.61
CA ARG A 449 16.39 -20.19 -22.01
C ARG A 449 15.34 -20.30 -23.11
N ARG A 450 15.45 -21.30 -24.00
CA ARG A 450 14.54 -21.44 -25.15
C ARG A 450 13.13 -21.86 -24.76
N ASP A 451 13.03 -22.80 -23.84
CA ASP A 451 11.74 -23.33 -23.40
C ASP A 451 11.34 -22.89 -21.99
N GLY A 452 12.25 -22.24 -21.27
CA GLY A 452 12.01 -21.77 -19.90
C GLY A 452 11.94 -22.92 -18.88
N GLY A 453 12.47 -24.09 -19.18
CA GLY A 453 12.36 -25.28 -18.35
C GLY A 453 13.56 -25.48 -17.42
N VAL A 454 13.30 -25.92 -16.18
CA VAL A 454 14.27 -26.45 -15.21
C VAL A 454 13.79 -27.81 -14.73
N THR A 455 14.54 -28.88 -15.02
CA THR A 455 14.23 -30.22 -14.52
C THR A 455 14.98 -30.48 -13.21
N VAL A 456 14.27 -30.95 -12.20
CA VAL A 456 14.77 -31.20 -10.85
C VAL A 456 14.29 -32.55 -10.32
N GLU A 457 15.10 -33.22 -9.51
CA GLU A 457 14.68 -34.38 -8.74
C GLU A 457 14.01 -33.94 -7.43
N VAL A 458 12.74 -34.28 -7.28
CA VAL A 458 11.96 -33.99 -6.06
C VAL A 458 11.87 -35.25 -5.21
N SER A 459 12.33 -35.17 -3.98
CA SER A 459 12.31 -36.26 -3.01
C SER A 459 11.22 -36.06 -1.97
N GLN A 460 10.36 -37.08 -1.79
CA GLN A 460 9.39 -37.19 -0.71
C GLN A 460 9.77 -38.38 0.19
N PRO A 461 10.31 -38.15 1.40
CA PRO A 461 10.84 -39.24 2.23
C PRO A 461 9.78 -39.99 3.06
N SER A 462 8.55 -39.48 3.17
CA SER A 462 7.55 -40.00 4.12
C SER A 462 6.14 -40.04 3.57
N SER A 463 5.46 -41.16 3.77
CA SER A 463 4.02 -41.29 3.52
C SER A 463 3.12 -40.72 4.63
N LYS A 464 3.71 -40.35 5.81
CA LYS A 464 2.95 -39.79 6.92
C LYS A 464 2.55 -38.32 6.74
N ILE A 465 3.28 -37.62 5.86
CA ILE A 465 3.04 -36.22 5.52
C ILE A 465 3.03 -36.13 4.00
N PRO A 466 1.93 -36.53 3.33
CA PRO A 466 1.84 -36.46 1.87
C PRO A 466 1.89 -35.01 1.40
N PHE A 467 2.41 -34.82 0.20
CA PHE A 467 2.39 -33.52 -0.46
C PHE A 467 1.48 -33.61 -1.70
N VAL A 468 0.46 -32.76 -1.73
CA VAL A 468 -0.37 -32.50 -2.90
C VAL A 468 -0.37 -31.00 -3.13
N GLY A 469 0.23 -30.56 -4.22
CA GLY A 469 0.40 -29.13 -4.47
C GLY A 469 1.37 -28.85 -5.60
N ARG A 470 1.78 -27.61 -5.71
CA ARG A 470 2.79 -27.16 -6.66
C ARG A 470 4.01 -26.65 -5.94
N ILE A 471 5.15 -26.70 -6.63
CA ILE A 471 6.34 -25.99 -6.24
C ILE A 471 6.66 -24.94 -7.30
N TYR A 472 7.25 -23.83 -6.89
CA TYR A 472 7.82 -22.86 -7.80
C TYR A 472 9.23 -22.51 -7.37
N ALA A 473 10.00 -21.91 -8.26
CA ALA A 473 11.30 -21.38 -7.92
C ALA A 473 11.51 -19.99 -8.51
N GLU A 474 12.26 -19.17 -7.76
CA GLU A 474 12.69 -17.85 -8.20
C GLU A 474 14.17 -17.88 -8.55
N ILE A 475 14.54 -17.11 -9.59
CA ILE A 475 15.91 -17.04 -10.07
C ILE A 475 16.53 -15.71 -9.66
N PHE A 476 17.72 -15.78 -9.05
CA PHE A 476 18.48 -14.64 -8.58
C PHE A 476 19.80 -14.54 -9.34
N ARG A 477 20.22 -13.31 -9.65
CA ARG A 477 21.56 -13.04 -10.21
C ARG A 477 22.54 -12.81 -9.08
N LYS A 478 23.71 -13.46 -9.15
CA LYS A 478 24.84 -13.21 -8.24
C LYS A 478 25.49 -11.88 -8.59
N THR A 479 25.69 -11.04 -7.60
CA THR A 479 26.39 -9.75 -7.71
C THR A 479 27.59 -9.71 -6.78
N ALA A 480 28.43 -8.71 -6.91
CA ALA A 480 29.59 -8.54 -6.02
C ALA A 480 29.19 -8.28 -4.55
N THR A 481 27.96 -7.81 -4.31
CA THR A 481 27.46 -7.42 -2.99
C THR A 481 26.36 -8.35 -2.46
N GLY A 482 25.98 -9.40 -3.21
CA GLY A 482 24.90 -10.32 -2.82
C GLY A 482 24.13 -10.88 -4.01
N GLU A 483 22.82 -10.96 -3.88
CA GLU A 483 21.90 -11.49 -4.90
C GLU A 483 20.85 -10.47 -5.25
N GLU A 484 20.47 -10.40 -6.53
CA GLU A 484 19.40 -9.57 -7.04
C GLU A 484 18.34 -10.46 -7.71
N THR A 485 17.04 -10.16 -7.50
CA THR A 485 15.97 -10.85 -8.22
C THR A 485 16.05 -10.57 -9.71
N THR A 486 15.84 -11.61 -10.53
CA THR A 486 15.74 -11.46 -11.98
C THR A 486 14.30 -11.25 -12.43
N GLY A 487 13.32 -11.42 -11.52
CA GLY A 487 11.89 -11.45 -11.84
C GLY A 487 11.42 -12.77 -12.47
N VAL A 488 12.33 -13.65 -12.89
CA VAL A 488 11.96 -14.93 -13.52
C VAL A 488 11.54 -15.93 -12.47
N LYS A 489 10.34 -16.48 -12.64
CA LYS A 489 9.78 -17.58 -11.83
C LYS A 489 9.44 -18.76 -12.71
N VAL A 490 9.67 -19.96 -12.19
CA VAL A 490 9.33 -21.24 -12.85
C VAL A 490 8.42 -22.05 -11.94
N TYR A 491 7.42 -22.73 -12.51
CA TYR A 491 6.35 -23.43 -11.79
C TYR A 491 6.25 -24.89 -12.22
N SER A 492 6.00 -25.79 -11.25
CA SER A 492 5.63 -27.18 -11.56
C SER A 492 4.15 -27.30 -11.94
N GLY A 493 3.78 -28.42 -12.53
CA GLY A 493 2.40 -28.91 -12.50
C GLY A 493 1.96 -29.30 -11.08
N LEU A 494 0.72 -29.76 -10.93
CA LEU A 494 0.24 -30.35 -9.68
C LEU A 494 1.03 -31.64 -9.39
N LEU A 495 1.64 -31.72 -8.23
CA LEU A 495 2.39 -32.87 -7.74
C LEU A 495 1.55 -33.62 -6.70
N GLU A 496 1.46 -34.93 -6.82
CA GLU A 496 0.79 -35.81 -5.85
C GLU A 496 1.82 -36.81 -5.30
N LEU A 497 2.56 -36.39 -4.28
CA LEU A 497 3.63 -37.18 -3.66
C LEU A 497 3.11 -37.79 -2.34
N THR A 498 2.32 -38.85 -2.46
CA THR A 498 1.64 -39.51 -1.33
C THR A 498 2.43 -40.67 -0.73
N LYS A 499 3.51 -41.09 -1.39
CA LYS A 499 4.40 -42.19 -0.94
C LYS A 499 5.86 -41.72 -1.02
N PRO A 500 6.76 -42.36 -0.27
CA PRO A 500 8.19 -42.13 -0.44
C PRO A 500 8.61 -42.35 -1.90
N SER A 501 9.20 -41.33 -2.51
CA SER A 501 9.58 -41.33 -3.91
C SER A 501 10.66 -40.30 -4.20
N VAL A 502 11.40 -40.54 -5.27
CA VAL A 502 12.21 -39.54 -5.96
C VAL A 502 11.64 -39.44 -7.37
N THR A 503 11.32 -38.25 -7.81
CA THR A 503 10.61 -38.02 -9.07
C THR A 503 11.19 -36.84 -9.80
N ASP A 504 11.47 -36.99 -11.10
CA ASP A 504 11.86 -35.89 -11.96
C ASP A 504 10.65 -34.98 -12.22
N VAL A 505 10.84 -33.70 -11.96
CA VAL A 505 9.83 -32.66 -12.14
C VAL A 505 10.43 -31.53 -12.96
N THR A 506 9.78 -31.13 -14.03
CA THR A 506 10.17 -29.93 -14.78
C THR A 506 9.29 -28.75 -14.36
N LEU A 507 9.95 -27.68 -13.94
CA LEU A 507 9.32 -26.38 -13.67
C LEU A 507 9.47 -25.52 -14.93
N TRP A 508 8.43 -24.77 -15.27
CA TRP A 508 8.38 -23.94 -16.47
C TRP A 508 8.20 -22.47 -16.13
N ALA A 509 8.91 -21.61 -16.84
CA ALA A 509 8.69 -20.17 -16.77
C ALA A 509 7.31 -19.81 -17.33
N SER A 510 6.64 -18.86 -16.69
CA SER A 510 5.34 -18.32 -17.14
C SER A 510 5.48 -17.37 -18.33
N GLU A 511 6.69 -16.82 -18.53
CA GLU A 511 7.02 -15.84 -19.55
C GLU A 511 8.32 -16.24 -20.28
N THR A 512 8.63 -15.52 -21.36
CA THR A 512 9.90 -15.72 -22.09
C THR A 512 11.08 -15.38 -21.17
N VAL A 513 12.05 -16.28 -21.09
CA VAL A 513 13.25 -16.08 -20.28
C VAL A 513 14.27 -15.26 -21.06
N ASP A 514 14.46 -14.01 -20.70
CA ASP A 514 15.49 -13.12 -21.27
C ASP A 514 16.65 -12.93 -20.27
N LEU A 515 17.37 -14.02 -19.98
CA LEU A 515 18.53 -13.98 -19.11
C LEU A 515 19.81 -14.29 -19.93
N PRO A 516 20.93 -13.58 -19.67
CA PRO A 516 22.24 -13.93 -20.23
C PRO A 516 22.65 -15.38 -19.92
N LEU A 517 23.31 -16.03 -20.86
CA LEU A 517 23.84 -17.38 -20.69
C LEU A 517 24.98 -17.38 -19.66
N GLY A 518 25.09 -18.43 -18.86
CA GLY A 518 26.18 -18.64 -17.91
C GLY A 518 25.72 -19.12 -16.52
N ASP A 519 26.67 -19.17 -15.59
CA ASP A 519 26.54 -19.72 -14.23
C ASP A 519 26.40 -18.67 -13.13
N GLY A 520 26.14 -17.41 -13.51
CA GLY A 520 26.01 -16.27 -12.57
C GLY A 520 24.68 -16.23 -11.80
N TYR A 521 24.01 -17.38 -11.56
CA TYR A 521 22.68 -17.38 -10.96
C TYR A 521 22.56 -18.37 -9.81
N ASN A 522 21.55 -18.13 -8.97
CA ASN A 522 21.01 -19.06 -7.99
C ASN A 522 19.50 -19.28 -8.23
N ILE A 523 19.01 -20.44 -7.83
CA ILE A 523 17.60 -20.81 -7.85
C ILE A 523 17.16 -21.17 -6.44
N VAL A 524 16.01 -20.67 -6.02
CA VAL A 524 15.42 -20.90 -4.69
C VAL A 524 14.03 -21.45 -4.85
N PHE A 525 13.71 -22.57 -4.20
CA PHE A 525 12.47 -23.31 -4.33
C PHE A 525 11.52 -23.06 -3.18
N TYR A 526 10.23 -22.93 -3.52
CA TYR A 526 9.14 -22.66 -2.59
C TYR A 526 7.95 -23.60 -2.89
N PHE A 527 7.12 -23.83 -1.88
CA PHE A 527 5.78 -24.37 -2.13
C PHE A 527 4.87 -23.26 -2.65
N ASP A 528 4.03 -23.58 -3.65
CA ASP A 528 3.02 -22.63 -4.16
C ASP A 528 1.76 -22.70 -3.27
N ASP A 529 1.90 -22.21 -2.04
CA ASP A 529 0.92 -22.33 -0.95
C ASP A 529 0.77 -21.03 -0.15
N GLY A 530 1.41 -19.94 -0.62
CA GLY A 530 1.42 -18.63 0.03
C GLY A 530 2.44 -18.50 1.17
N TYR A 531 3.34 -19.46 1.37
CA TYR A 531 4.45 -19.35 2.31
C TYR A 531 5.70 -18.78 1.63
N ALA A 532 6.31 -17.77 2.27
CA ALA A 532 7.53 -17.12 1.77
C ALA A 532 8.83 -17.86 2.14
N THR A 533 8.73 -19.04 2.78
CA THR A 533 9.90 -19.78 3.25
C THR A 533 10.42 -20.71 2.17
N ALA A 534 11.66 -20.49 1.74
CA ALA A 534 12.36 -21.41 0.86
C ALA A 534 12.56 -22.78 1.54
N PHE A 535 12.43 -23.86 0.77
CA PHE A 535 12.70 -25.20 1.27
C PHE A 535 13.91 -25.86 0.62
N SER A 536 14.41 -25.34 -0.49
CA SER A 536 15.65 -25.77 -1.15
C SER A 536 16.24 -24.63 -1.97
N SER A 537 17.53 -24.69 -2.28
CA SER A 537 18.20 -23.72 -3.16
C SER A 537 19.48 -24.33 -3.75
N GLY A 538 20.01 -23.71 -4.81
CA GLY A 538 21.28 -24.11 -5.39
C GLY A 538 21.76 -23.19 -6.50
N SER A 539 22.96 -23.45 -7.01
CA SER A 539 23.48 -22.71 -8.17
C SER A 539 22.72 -23.08 -9.44
N LEU A 540 22.58 -22.11 -10.32
CA LEU A 540 21.87 -22.26 -11.59
C LEU A 540 22.73 -21.72 -12.73
N THR A 541 22.76 -22.49 -13.83
CA THR A 541 23.35 -22.08 -15.11
C THR A 541 22.24 -21.87 -16.12
N VAL A 542 22.23 -20.72 -16.80
CA VAL A 542 21.33 -20.46 -17.94
C VAL A 542 21.98 -20.99 -19.19
N VAL A 543 21.32 -21.94 -19.86
CA VAL A 543 21.80 -22.60 -21.07
C VAL A 543 20.88 -22.33 -22.25
N ASP A 544 21.39 -22.51 -23.47
CA ASP A 544 20.62 -22.38 -24.73
C ASP A 544 20.77 -23.70 -25.52
N GLU A 545 20.57 -24.80 -24.82
CA GLU A 545 20.62 -26.12 -25.42
C GLU A 545 19.24 -26.43 -26.02
N GLY A 546 19.22 -27.06 -27.18
CA GLY A 546 18.00 -27.68 -27.67
C GLY A 546 17.54 -28.67 -26.61
N SER A 547 16.26 -28.64 -26.20
CA SER A 547 15.74 -29.45 -25.10
C SER A 547 16.35 -30.83 -25.10
N SER A 548 16.99 -31.22 -23.99
CA SER A 548 17.43 -32.59 -23.74
C SER A 548 16.26 -33.52 -23.32
N VAL A 549 15.04 -33.12 -23.54
CA VAL A 549 14.00 -34.06 -23.81
C VAL A 549 14.50 -34.76 -25.08
N GLU A 550 14.99 -36.00 -24.96
CA GLU A 550 14.92 -36.89 -26.09
C GLU A 550 13.62 -36.51 -26.79
N GLU A 551 13.71 -35.93 -28.01
CA GLU A 551 12.63 -36.02 -28.95
C GLU A 551 12.34 -37.52 -28.93
N VAL A 552 11.38 -37.92 -28.11
CA VAL A 552 10.66 -39.13 -28.43
C VAL A 552 10.16 -38.73 -29.82
N GLU A 553 10.86 -39.22 -30.86
CA GLU A 553 10.36 -39.27 -32.20
C GLU A 553 8.98 -39.90 -32.07
N TRP A 554 8.01 -39.10 -31.71
CA TRP A 554 6.64 -39.38 -32.01
C TRP A 554 6.67 -39.42 -33.51
N ALA A 555 6.79 -40.63 -33.95
CA ALA A 555 6.87 -41.00 -35.31
C ALA A 555 6.11 -39.96 -36.12
N SER A 556 6.67 -39.54 -37.22
CA SER A 556 6.21 -38.63 -38.27
C SER A 556 4.70 -38.67 -38.62
N GLU A 557 3.86 -39.19 -37.76
CA GLU A 557 2.46 -39.56 -37.97
C GLU A 557 1.44 -38.80 -37.10
N VAL A 558 1.84 -37.99 -36.05
CA VAL A 558 0.89 -37.13 -35.36
C VAL A 558 0.76 -35.84 -36.15
N THR A 559 -0.33 -35.69 -36.84
CA THR A 559 -0.62 -34.42 -37.54
C THR A 559 -1.61 -33.61 -36.72
N TYR A 560 -1.33 -32.31 -36.57
CA TYR A 560 -2.28 -31.38 -36.00
C TYR A 560 -2.55 -30.21 -36.95
N ARG A 561 -3.74 -29.67 -36.87
CA ARG A 561 -4.13 -28.45 -37.56
C ARG A 561 -4.94 -27.59 -36.58
N ARG A 562 -4.59 -26.33 -36.47
CA ARG A 562 -5.32 -25.36 -35.66
C ARG A 562 -6.15 -24.45 -36.57
N SER A 563 -7.36 -24.11 -36.12
CA SER A 563 -8.15 -22.97 -36.57
C SER A 563 -8.56 -22.14 -35.34
N GLU A 564 -9.11 -20.95 -35.53
CA GLU A 564 -9.59 -20.10 -34.45
C GLU A 564 -10.63 -20.77 -33.53
N ALA A 565 -11.27 -21.82 -33.97
CA ALA A 565 -12.36 -22.47 -33.25
C ALA A 565 -12.08 -23.92 -32.83
N GLN A 566 -11.07 -24.58 -33.39
CA GLN A 566 -10.84 -26.01 -33.13
C GLN A 566 -9.39 -26.44 -33.37
N VAL A 567 -8.99 -27.49 -32.67
CA VAL A 567 -7.74 -28.24 -32.88
C VAL A 567 -8.10 -29.60 -33.46
N THR A 568 -7.59 -29.92 -34.66
CA THR A 568 -7.74 -31.21 -35.29
C THR A 568 -6.51 -32.06 -35.02
N LEU A 569 -6.69 -33.25 -34.44
CA LEU A 569 -5.62 -34.20 -34.14
C LEU A 569 -5.84 -35.52 -34.86
N CYS A 570 -4.75 -36.11 -35.33
CA CYS A 570 -4.72 -37.49 -35.83
C CYS A 570 -3.53 -38.21 -35.18
N VAL A 571 -3.78 -39.33 -34.52
CA VAL A 571 -2.80 -40.11 -33.77
C VAL A 571 -2.65 -41.51 -34.34
N PRO A 572 -1.45 -42.13 -34.35
CA PRO A 572 -1.23 -43.46 -34.88
C PRO A 572 -1.85 -44.58 -34.02
N GLN A 573 -2.08 -44.30 -32.73
CA GLN A 573 -2.72 -45.24 -31.80
C GLN A 573 -3.88 -44.58 -31.08
N ALA A 574 -4.95 -45.35 -30.84
CA ALA A 574 -6.11 -44.88 -30.10
C ALA A 574 -5.72 -44.51 -28.65
N GLY A 575 -6.22 -43.37 -28.14
CA GLY A 575 -5.90 -42.89 -26.81
C GLY A 575 -6.79 -41.74 -26.36
N GLN A 576 -6.53 -41.27 -25.14
CA GLN A 576 -7.14 -40.07 -24.59
C GLN A 576 -6.27 -38.88 -24.89
N VAL A 577 -6.89 -37.75 -25.22
CA VAL A 577 -6.23 -36.47 -25.32
C VAL A 577 -6.84 -35.48 -24.33
N SER A 578 -5.99 -34.68 -23.70
CA SER A 578 -6.40 -33.60 -22.83
C SER A 578 -5.78 -32.28 -23.32
N ILE A 579 -6.58 -31.21 -23.42
CA ILE A 579 -6.07 -29.86 -23.55
C ILE A 579 -5.97 -29.30 -22.14
N VAL A 580 -4.78 -28.80 -21.77
CA VAL A 580 -4.41 -28.40 -20.42
C VAL A 580 -3.96 -26.94 -20.46
N SER A 581 -4.50 -26.10 -19.58
CA SER A 581 -4.07 -24.70 -19.43
C SER A 581 -2.65 -24.63 -18.87
N LEU A 582 -2.02 -23.46 -18.94
CA LEU A 582 -0.72 -23.18 -18.27
C LEU A 582 -0.76 -23.50 -16.77
N SER A 583 -1.92 -23.33 -16.13
CA SER A 583 -2.12 -23.68 -14.73
C SER A 583 -2.22 -25.19 -14.46
N GLY A 584 -2.12 -26.04 -15.49
CA GLY A 584 -2.23 -27.50 -15.37
C GLY A 584 -3.68 -28.02 -15.30
N MET A 585 -4.68 -27.14 -15.44
CA MET A 585 -6.08 -27.54 -15.44
C MET A 585 -6.46 -28.15 -16.78
N VAL A 586 -7.09 -29.32 -16.75
CA VAL A 586 -7.64 -29.95 -17.96
C VAL A 586 -8.91 -29.21 -18.39
N VAL A 587 -8.84 -28.50 -19.51
CA VAL A 587 -9.95 -27.69 -20.03
C VAL A 587 -10.77 -28.42 -21.07
N ARG A 588 -10.21 -29.48 -21.71
CA ARG A 588 -10.90 -30.37 -22.65
C ARG A 588 -10.32 -31.77 -22.56
N ASN A 589 -11.19 -32.78 -22.73
CA ASN A 589 -10.82 -34.17 -22.93
C ASN A 589 -11.53 -34.72 -24.17
N ALA A 590 -10.83 -35.53 -24.93
CA ALA A 590 -11.40 -36.26 -26.04
C ALA A 590 -10.76 -37.66 -26.20
N SER A 591 -11.50 -38.61 -26.73
CA SER A 591 -10.97 -39.92 -27.12
C SER A 591 -10.62 -39.90 -28.61
N LEU A 592 -9.40 -40.27 -28.93
CA LEU A 592 -8.92 -40.34 -30.30
C LEU A 592 -8.89 -41.79 -30.76
N ALA A 593 -9.38 -42.03 -31.97
CA ALA A 593 -9.22 -43.31 -32.66
C ALA A 593 -7.98 -43.29 -33.57
N ALA A 594 -7.28 -44.41 -33.68
CA ALA A 594 -6.08 -44.53 -34.50
C ALA A 594 -6.34 -44.15 -35.96
N GLY A 595 -5.54 -43.28 -36.53
CA GLY A 595 -5.60 -42.84 -37.92
C GLY A 595 -6.80 -41.96 -38.29
N ILE A 596 -7.64 -41.57 -37.31
CA ILE A 596 -8.83 -40.77 -37.56
C ILE A 596 -8.59 -39.32 -37.09
N LYS A 597 -8.84 -38.36 -38.00
CA LYS A 597 -8.81 -36.94 -37.65
C LYS A 597 -9.99 -36.61 -36.74
N THR A 598 -9.69 -36.11 -35.54
CA THR A 598 -10.68 -35.72 -34.55
C THR A 598 -10.56 -34.23 -34.25
N ASP A 599 -11.68 -33.52 -34.35
CA ASP A 599 -11.78 -32.10 -34.08
C ASP A 599 -12.18 -31.86 -32.62
N ILE A 600 -11.38 -31.04 -31.90
CA ILE A 600 -11.64 -30.65 -30.54
C ILE A 600 -11.94 -29.14 -30.54
N SER A 601 -13.14 -28.75 -30.11
CA SER A 601 -13.53 -27.33 -30.03
C SER A 601 -12.75 -26.62 -28.96
N VAL A 602 -12.19 -25.43 -29.32
CA VAL A 602 -11.49 -24.52 -28.42
C VAL A 602 -12.06 -23.09 -28.49
N LYS A 603 -13.21 -22.94 -29.15
CA LYS A 603 -13.83 -21.65 -29.45
C LYS A 603 -14.19 -20.84 -28.21
N ASP A 604 -14.52 -21.50 -27.11
CA ASP A 604 -14.94 -20.91 -25.83
C ASP A 604 -13.81 -20.85 -24.80
N LEU A 605 -12.60 -21.21 -25.18
CA LEU A 605 -11.44 -21.06 -24.33
C LEU A 605 -10.89 -19.62 -24.46
N PRO A 606 -10.48 -19.00 -23.34
CA PRO A 606 -9.78 -17.71 -23.37
C PRO A 606 -8.54 -17.74 -24.28
N SER A 607 -8.17 -16.61 -24.87
CA SER A 607 -6.90 -16.50 -25.58
C SER A 607 -5.74 -16.80 -24.62
N GLY A 608 -4.82 -17.67 -25.03
CA GLY A 608 -3.70 -18.07 -24.19
C GLY A 608 -3.00 -19.33 -24.68
N LEU A 609 -1.93 -19.70 -23.97
CA LEU A 609 -1.16 -20.90 -24.24
C LEU A 609 -1.80 -22.12 -23.57
N TYR A 610 -1.97 -23.20 -24.35
CA TYR A 610 -2.49 -24.48 -23.88
C TYR A 610 -1.58 -25.60 -24.33
N PHE A 611 -1.54 -26.69 -23.55
CA PHE A 611 -0.82 -27.91 -23.90
C PHE A 611 -1.80 -28.98 -24.34
N VAL A 612 -1.44 -29.71 -25.38
CA VAL A 612 -2.15 -30.95 -25.77
C VAL A 612 -1.38 -32.12 -25.21
N ARG A 613 -2.03 -32.91 -24.34
CA ARG A 613 -1.49 -34.13 -23.75
C ARG A 613 -2.18 -35.33 -24.41
N ILE A 614 -1.40 -36.24 -25.00
CA ILE A 614 -1.90 -37.48 -25.63
C ILE A 614 -1.41 -38.67 -24.80
N GLY A 615 -2.33 -39.48 -24.26
CA GLY A 615 -2.01 -40.66 -23.44
C GLY A 615 -1.34 -40.28 -22.12
N THR A 616 -0.61 -41.22 -21.53
CA THR A 616 0.08 -41.03 -20.23
C THR A 616 1.48 -40.44 -20.34
N GLY A 617 2.01 -40.14 -21.53
CA GLY A 617 3.43 -39.84 -21.73
C GLY A 617 3.81 -38.84 -22.81
N GLY A 618 2.90 -38.22 -23.54
CA GLY A 618 3.26 -37.29 -24.63
C GLY A 618 2.76 -35.87 -24.40
N ARG A 619 3.60 -34.85 -24.68
CA ARG A 619 3.21 -33.43 -24.69
C ARG A 619 3.40 -32.85 -26.09
N VAL A 620 2.41 -32.16 -26.62
CA VAL A 620 2.54 -31.32 -27.79
C VAL A 620 2.26 -29.90 -27.34
N GLN A 621 3.23 -28.99 -27.50
CA GLN A 621 3.05 -27.58 -27.25
C GLN A 621 2.37 -26.94 -28.44
N ILE A 622 1.24 -26.27 -28.23
CA ILE A 622 0.61 -25.43 -29.24
C ILE A 622 1.03 -24.00 -28.93
N LYS A 623 1.89 -23.45 -29.78
CA LYS A 623 2.24 -22.03 -29.74
C LYS A 623 1.17 -21.27 -30.53
N GLU A 624 0.80 -20.04 -30.07
CA GLU A 624 -0.15 -19.13 -30.75
C GLU A 624 0.05 -19.01 -32.24
#